data_bd6abd854c71bd35f699a2f3084d635f
#
_entry.id   bd6abd854c71bd35f699a2f3084d635f
#
_cell.length_a   1.000
_cell.length_b   1.000
_cell.length_c   1.000
_cell.angle_alpha   90.00
_cell.angle_beta   90.00
_cell.angle_gamma   90.00
#
_symmetry.space_group_name_H-M   'P 1'
#
loop_
_entity.id
_entity.type
_entity.pdbx_description
1 polymer ?
#
loop_
_entity_poly.entity_id
_entity_poly.type
_entity_poly.pdbx_seq_one_letter_code
_entity_poly.pdbx_strand_id
1 'polypeptide(L)'
;MSSVFRNKSIKRISSPEQLNQYVEISGRFSWGILIAVIIFIAGVLVWSFTGRVDTKVTFGAVVSDGVLIGCLKEEEIGELKAGAAVYIDGKKYTVSEVSSQPKRLSEDTEDYVMHIGKLTPDSWVYEFKADCKLTDGIYRASAVTESIRPVELILK
;
A
#
# COMPACT_ATOMS: atom_id res chain seq x y z
N MET A 1 36.35 68.99 2.39
CA MET A 1 35.35 68.00 2.78
C MET A 1 35.58 66.71 1.95
N SER A 2 36.17 65.74 2.59
CA SER A 2 36.56 64.48 1.94
C SER A 2 35.38 63.61 1.64
N SER A 3 35.28 63.15 0.38
CA SER A 3 34.24 62.25 -0.08
C SER A 3 34.41 60.89 0.61
N VAL A 4 33.46 60.55 1.47
CA VAL A 4 33.43 59.35 2.32
C VAL A 4 33.04 58.07 1.53
N PHE A 5 32.77 58.20 0.26
CA PHE A 5 32.38 57.06 -0.56
C PHE A 5 33.58 56.52 -1.35
N ARG A 6 34.00 55.33 -0.96
CA ARG A 6 35.09 54.58 -1.57
C ARG A 6 34.65 54.14 -2.97
N ASN A 7 35.20 54.76 -4.01
CA ASN A 7 34.97 54.51 -5.44
C ASN A 7 35.06 53.02 -5.83
N LYS A 8 35.62 52.19 -4.95
CA LYS A 8 35.77 50.75 -5.15
C LYS A 8 34.45 49.95 -4.96
N SER A 9 33.48 50.53 -4.22
CA SER A 9 32.18 49.86 -3.98
C SER A 9 31.17 50.14 -5.10
N ILE A 10 31.27 51.29 -5.76
CA ILE A 10 30.35 51.66 -6.86
C ILE A 10 30.70 50.91 -8.16
N LYS A 11 32.00 50.58 -8.38
CA LYS A 11 32.44 49.84 -9.56
C LYS A 11 32.03 48.36 -9.54
N ARG A 12 31.61 47.84 -8.39
CA ARG A 12 31.09 46.46 -8.28
C ARG A 12 29.65 46.26 -8.66
N ILE A 13 28.87 47.34 -8.77
CA ILE A 13 27.41 47.26 -9.01
C ILE A 13 27.03 47.63 -10.44
N SER A 14 27.94 48.21 -11.23
CA SER A 14 27.60 48.80 -12.54
C SER A 14 28.14 48.05 -13.77
N SER A 15 28.60 46.86 -13.63
CA SER A 15 28.99 46.06 -14.80
C SER A 15 27.88 45.05 -15.16
N PRO A 16 27.19 45.24 -16.30
CA PRO A 16 26.20 44.30 -16.79
C PRO A 16 26.74 42.88 -17.04
N GLU A 17 28.06 42.78 -17.19
CA GLU A 17 28.77 41.50 -17.40
C GLU A 17 28.77 40.59 -16.18
N GLN A 18 28.58 41.13 -14.95
CA GLN A 18 28.49 40.30 -13.76
C GLN A 18 27.15 39.64 -13.55
N LEU A 19 26.08 40.13 -14.21
CA LEU A 19 24.80 39.50 -14.22
C LEU A 19 24.79 38.23 -15.10
N ASN A 20 25.62 38.19 -16.14
CA ASN A 20 25.76 37.00 -16.99
C ASN A 20 26.59 35.89 -16.31
N GLN A 21 27.44 36.21 -15.33
CA GLN A 21 28.22 35.21 -14.61
C GLN A 21 27.39 34.38 -13.62
N TYR A 22 26.22 34.89 -13.23
CA TYR A 22 25.29 34.15 -12.37
C TYR A 22 24.39 33.14 -13.12
N VAL A 23 24.47 33.10 -14.44
CA VAL A 23 23.61 32.25 -15.28
C VAL A 23 24.37 31.01 -15.81
N GLU A 24 25.68 30.88 -15.55
CA GLU A 24 26.39 29.62 -15.82
C GLU A 24 26.14 28.54 -14.76
N ILE A 25 24.86 28.25 -14.52
CA ILE A 25 24.46 27.10 -13.68
C ILE A 25 24.43 25.79 -14.50
N SER A 26 24.88 25.82 -15.74
CA SER A 26 24.92 24.63 -16.62
C SER A 26 26.28 23.92 -16.63
N GLY A 27 26.86 23.70 -15.45
CA GLY A 27 28.00 22.79 -15.35
C GLY A 27 27.60 21.37 -15.76
N ARG A 28 28.56 20.59 -16.31
CA ARG A 28 28.35 19.15 -16.65
C ARG A 28 27.68 18.37 -15.51
N PHE A 29 27.87 18.80 -14.27
CA PHE A 29 27.29 18.23 -13.06
C PHE A 29 25.77 18.48 -12.98
N SER A 30 25.29 19.66 -13.39
CA SER A 30 23.85 19.99 -13.40
C SER A 30 23.07 19.13 -14.41
N TRP A 31 23.68 18.83 -15.57
CA TRP A 31 23.12 17.91 -16.53
C TRP A 31 23.01 16.48 -15.98
N GLY A 32 24.00 16.03 -15.21
CA GLY A 32 23.95 14.74 -14.53
C GLY A 32 22.79 14.64 -13.54
N ILE A 33 22.59 15.69 -12.74
CA ILE A 33 21.45 15.76 -11.80
C ILE A 33 20.12 15.74 -12.55
N LEU A 34 20.00 16.53 -13.62
CA LEU A 34 18.78 16.58 -14.42
C LEU A 34 18.41 15.20 -15.01
N ILE A 35 19.39 14.51 -15.59
CA ILE A 35 19.20 13.16 -16.11
C ILE A 35 18.79 12.19 -15.00
N ALA A 36 19.43 12.25 -13.83
CA ALA A 36 19.09 11.40 -12.69
C ALA A 36 17.64 11.63 -12.22
N VAL A 37 17.19 12.89 -12.16
CA VAL A 37 15.82 13.25 -11.81
C VAL A 37 14.81 12.72 -12.86
N ILE A 38 15.13 12.84 -14.14
CA ILE A 38 14.26 12.30 -15.21
C ILE A 38 14.13 10.79 -15.10
N ILE A 39 15.24 10.07 -14.89
CA ILE A 39 15.22 8.61 -14.71
C ILE A 39 14.41 8.23 -13.47
N PHE A 40 14.57 8.97 -12.36
CA PHE A 40 13.80 8.73 -11.15
C PHE A 40 12.30 8.91 -11.38
N ILE A 41 11.90 10.01 -12.00
CA ILE A 41 10.49 10.28 -12.33
C ILE A 41 9.93 9.19 -13.26
N ALA A 42 10.68 8.81 -14.30
CA ALA A 42 10.28 7.73 -15.20
C ALA A 42 10.10 6.40 -14.45
N GLY A 43 11.00 6.08 -13.52
CA GLY A 43 10.90 4.89 -12.68
C GLY A 43 9.64 4.91 -11.79
N VAL A 44 9.34 6.04 -11.17
CA VAL A 44 8.12 6.23 -10.36
C VAL A 44 6.86 6.09 -11.22
N LEU A 45 6.84 6.65 -12.41
CA LEU A 45 5.72 6.51 -13.34
C LEU A 45 5.50 5.04 -13.72
N VAL A 46 6.55 4.33 -14.15
CA VAL A 46 6.45 2.91 -14.48
C VAL A 46 5.93 2.12 -13.29
N TRP A 47 6.47 2.37 -12.09
CA TRP A 47 6.00 1.70 -10.87
C TRP A 47 4.54 2.02 -10.56
N SER A 48 4.08 3.26 -10.79
CA SER A 48 2.69 3.67 -10.55
C SER A 48 1.69 2.88 -11.41
N PHE A 49 2.07 2.47 -12.62
CA PHE A 49 1.23 1.66 -13.50
C PHE A 49 1.34 0.15 -13.26
N THR A 50 2.51 -0.33 -12.85
CA THR A 50 2.77 -1.77 -12.69
C THR A 50 2.66 -2.24 -11.25
N GLY A 51 2.90 -1.35 -10.29
CA GLY A 51 2.80 -1.62 -8.86
C GLY A 51 1.38 -1.95 -8.44
N ARG A 52 1.25 -2.66 -7.31
CA ARG A 52 -0.03 -2.96 -6.65
C ARG A 52 0.11 -2.67 -5.18
N VAL A 53 -0.91 -2.06 -4.62
CA VAL A 53 -1.05 -1.84 -3.19
C VAL A 53 -2.18 -2.73 -2.71
N ASP A 54 -1.82 -3.73 -1.89
CA ASP A 54 -2.76 -4.71 -1.38
C ASP A 54 -3.19 -4.31 0.04
N THR A 55 -4.49 -4.17 0.23
CA THR A 55 -5.10 -4.03 1.56
C THR A 55 -5.28 -5.43 2.14
N LYS A 56 -4.72 -5.66 3.33
CA LYS A 56 -4.81 -6.94 4.04
C LYS A 56 -5.60 -6.78 5.32
N VAL A 57 -6.56 -7.67 5.51
CA VAL A 57 -7.34 -7.78 6.74
C VAL A 57 -6.92 -9.05 7.47
N THR A 58 -6.68 -8.93 8.79
CA THR A 58 -6.32 -10.07 9.64
C THR A 58 -7.55 -10.62 10.34
N PHE A 59 -7.71 -11.92 10.32
CA PHE A 59 -8.83 -12.63 10.91
C PHE A 59 -8.40 -13.95 11.54
N GLY A 60 -9.26 -14.52 12.36
CA GLY A 60 -9.13 -15.89 12.85
C GLY A 60 -9.72 -16.87 11.85
N ALA A 61 -8.97 -17.90 11.48
CA ALA A 61 -9.40 -18.94 10.58
C ALA A 61 -9.43 -20.29 11.29
N VAL A 62 -10.44 -21.07 11.02
CA VAL A 62 -10.54 -22.46 11.47
C VAL A 62 -10.17 -23.37 10.30
N VAL A 63 -9.27 -24.30 10.54
CA VAL A 63 -8.91 -25.33 9.56
C VAL A 63 -9.51 -26.66 10.05
N SER A 64 -10.29 -27.29 9.19
CA SER A 64 -10.87 -28.61 9.40
C SER A 64 -10.86 -29.38 8.10
N ASP A 65 -10.40 -30.63 8.13
CA ASP A 65 -10.32 -31.53 6.96
C ASP A 65 -9.58 -30.92 5.74
N GLY A 66 -8.57 -30.08 5.99
CA GLY A 66 -7.79 -29.45 4.92
C GLY A 66 -8.49 -28.26 4.27
N VAL A 67 -9.61 -27.82 4.81
CA VAL A 67 -10.34 -26.61 4.38
C VAL A 67 -10.21 -25.54 5.44
N LEU A 68 -9.77 -24.38 5.03
CA LEU A 68 -9.76 -23.19 5.86
C LEU A 68 -11.11 -22.47 5.72
N ILE A 69 -11.70 -22.16 6.85
CA ILE A 69 -12.93 -21.37 6.95
C ILE A 69 -12.58 -20.08 7.67
N GLY A 70 -12.80 -18.95 7.01
CA GLY A 70 -12.61 -17.62 7.56
C GLY A 70 -13.91 -16.81 7.55
N CYS A 71 -14.04 -15.93 8.53
CA CYS A 71 -15.19 -15.03 8.66
C CYS A 71 -14.70 -13.58 8.65
N LEU A 72 -15.30 -12.75 7.82
CA LEU A 72 -15.03 -11.31 7.71
C LEU A 72 -16.32 -10.52 7.85
N LYS A 73 -16.24 -9.32 8.43
CA LYS A 73 -17.36 -8.37 8.46
C LYS A 73 -17.66 -7.85 7.07
N GLU A 74 -18.88 -7.38 6.87
CA GLU A 74 -19.30 -6.74 5.61
C GLU A 74 -18.38 -5.58 5.21
N GLU A 75 -17.95 -4.78 6.17
CA GLU A 75 -17.03 -3.66 5.94
C GLU A 75 -15.62 -4.09 5.51
N GLU A 76 -15.19 -5.28 5.92
CA GLU A 76 -13.85 -5.81 5.72
C GLU A 76 -13.75 -6.76 4.54
N ILE A 77 -14.87 -7.32 4.09
CA ILE A 77 -14.88 -8.29 2.98
C ILE A 77 -14.53 -7.61 1.66
N GLY A 78 -14.88 -6.32 1.52
CA GLY A 78 -14.52 -5.50 0.37
C GLY A 78 -14.81 -6.20 -0.96
N GLU A 79 -13.76 -6.32 -1.78
CA GLU A 79 -13.80 -7.03 -3.05
C GLU A 79 -13.28 -8.48 -2.97
N LEU A 80 -13.30 -9.12 -1.80
CA LEU A 80 -12.86 -10.52 -1.66
C LEU A 80 -13.67 -11.42 -2.60
N LYS A 81 -12.98 -12.02 -3.54
CA LYS A 81 -13.57 -12.93 -4.54
C LYS A 81 -12.85 -14.27 -4.50
N ALA A 82 -13.49 -15.29 -5.07
CA ALA A 82 -12.79 -16.54 -5.37
C ALA A 82 -11.52 -16.24 -6.19
N GLY A 83 -10.40 -16.84 -5.81
CA GLY A 83 -9.08 -16.55 -6.37
C GLY A 83 -8.25 -15.54 -5.57
N ALA A 84 -8.81 -14.84 -4.57
CA ALA A 84 -8.08 -13.95 -3.69
C ALA A 84 -7.02 -14.70 -2.87
N ALA A 85 -5.97 -13.97 -2.47
CA ALA A 85 -4.87 -14.53 -1.69
C ALA A 85 -5.15 -14.46 -0.19
N VAL A 86 -4.98 -15.57 0.50
CA VAL A 86 -4.96 -15.67 1.96
C VAL A 86 -3.58 -16.12 2.41
N TYR A 87 -3.07 -15.51 3.45
CA TYR A 87 -1.75 -15.81 4.01
C TYR A 87 -1.89 -16.34 5.43
N ILE A 88 -1.25 -17.48 5.70
CA ILE A 88 -1.13 -18.09 7.02
C ILE A 88 0.35 -18.41 7.23
N ASP A 89 0.93 -17.93 8.30
CA ASP A 89 2.36 -18.13 8.62
C ASP A 89 3.29 -17.86 7.42
N GLY A 90 2.96 -16.83 6.62
CA GLY A 90 3.74 -16.45 5.44
C GLY A 90 3.50 -17.30 4.19
N LYS A 91 2.72 -18.39 4.28
CA LYS A 91 2.32 -19.21 3.13
C LYS A 91 1.07 -18.67 2.48
N LYS A 92 1.05 -18.68 1.16
CA LYS A 92 -0.08 -18.20 0.35
C LYS A 92 -1.02 -19.35 0.01
N TYR A 93 -2.30 -19.15 0.27
CA TYR A 93 -3.40 -20.00 -0.14
C TYR A 93 -4.36 -19.18 -1.00
N THR A 94 -5.25 -19.86 -1.70
CA THR A 94 -6.21 -19.20 -2.61
C THR A 94 -7.61 -19.48 -2.13
N VAL A 95 -8.44 -18.44 -2.06
CA VAL A 95 -9.86 -18.57 -1.74
C VAL A 95 -10.56 -19.35 -2.84
N SER A 96 -11.19 -20.44 -2.49
CA SER A 96 -11.99 -21.29 -3.39
C SER A 96 -13.42 -20.79 -3.52
N GLU A 97 -14.01 -20.38 -2.40
CA GLU A 97 -15.41 -19.98 -2.36
C GLU A 97 -15.62 -18.82 -1.37
N VAL A 98 -16.51 -17.91 -1.72
CA VAL A 98 -16.98 -16.83 -0.83
C VAL A 98 -18.50 -16.90 -0.77
N SER A 99 -19.05 -16.92 0.45
CA SER A 99 -20.50 -16.91 0.64
C SER A 99 -21.10 -15.61 0.11
N SER A 100 -22.14 -15.72 -0.69
CA SER A 100 -22.89 -14.56 -1.21
C SER A 100 -23.89 -13.99 -0.20
N GLN A 101 -24.13 -14.70 0.90
CA GLN A 101 -25.08 -14.28 1.94
C GLN A 101 -24.38 -14.15 3.27
N PRO A 102 -24.63 -13.06 3.99
CA PRO A 102 -24.13 -12.91 5.34
C PRO A 102 -24.78 -13.93 6.27
N LYS A 103 -24.00 -14.44 7.20
CA LYS A 103 -24.44 -15.36 8.26
C LYS A 103 -24.26 -14.69 9.61
N ARG A 104 -25.17 -14.95 10.52
CA ARG A 104 -24.96 -14.55 11.92
C ARG A 104 -23.92 -15.43 12.56
N LEU A 105 -22.97 -14.77 13.23
CA LEU A 105 -21.96 -15.48 14.00
C LEU A 105 -22.64 -16.18 15.18
N SER A 106 -22.44 -17.49 15.30
CA SER A 106 -22.98 -18.29 16.39
C SER A 106 -22.23 -17.99 17.69
N GLU A 107 -22.94 -18.09 18.82
CA GLU A 107 -22.32 -18.02 20.16
C GLU A 107 -21.31 -19.15 20.42
N ASP A 108 -21.44 -20.26 19.68
CA ASP A 108 -20.50 -21.39 19.74
C ASP A 108 -19.20 -21.15 18.98
N THR A 109 -19.04 -19.97 18.35
CA THR A 109 -17.80 -19.62 17.66
C THR A 109 -16.70 -19.43 18.68
N GLU A 110 -15.54 -20.06 18.46
CA GLU A 110 -14.42 -20.01 19.40
C GLU A 110 -13.96 -18.57 19.68
N ASP A 111 -13.80 -18.26 20.96
CA ASP A 111 -13.38 -16.94 21.47
C ASP A 111 -12.13 -16.40 20.77
N TYR A 112 -11.23 -17.27 20.40
CA TYR A 112 -10.00 -16.88 19.71
C TYR A 112 -10.25 -16.31 18.31
N VAL A 113 -11.19 -16.91 17.56
CA VAL A 113 -11.59 -16.41 16.24
C VAL A 113 -12.26 -15.04 16.37
N MET A 114 -13.13 -14.89 17.34
CA MET A 114 -13.80 -13.62 17.64
C MET A 114 -12.80 -12.53 18.03
N HIS A 115 -11.82 -12.88 18.88
CA HIS A 115 -10.81 -11.93 19.36
C HIS A 115 -9.90 -11.43 18.21
N ILE A 116 -9.40 -12.33 17.36
CA ILE A 116 -8.53 -11.95 16.24
C ILE A 116 -9.27 -11.13 15.19
N GLY A 117 -10.48 -11.55 14.82
CA GLY A 117 -11.33 -10.87 13.85
C GLY A 117 -12.02 -9.63 14.40
N LYS A 118 -11.83 -9.31 15.69
CA LYS A 118 -12.58 -8.25 16.39
C LYS A 118 -14.09 -8.38 16.16
N LEU A 119 -14.56 -9.62 16.14
CA LEU A 119 -15.95 -9.97 15.94
C LEU A 119 -16.68 -9.91 17.27
N THR A 120 -17.95 -9.53 17.23
CA THR A 120 -18.84 -9.60 18.40
C THR A 120 -19.87 -10.69 18.15
N PRO A 121 -20.35 -11.35 19.23
CA PRO A 121 -21.47 -12.28 19.09
C PRO A 121 -22.64 -11.60 18.35
N ASP A 122 -23.37 -12.36 17.56
CA ASP A 122 -24.50 -11.87 16.74
C ASP A 122 -24.13 -10.93 15.57
N SER A 123 -22.84 -10.66 15.32
CA SER A 123 -22.46 -9.86 14.16
C SER A 123 -22.72 -10.61 12.84
N TRP A 124 -23.06 -9.84 11.80
CA TRP A 124 -23.17 -10.36 10.46
C TRP A 124 -21.78 -10.51 9.84
N VAL A 125 -21.47 -11.71 9.38
CA VAL A 125 -20.18 -12.05 8.76
C VAL A 125 -20.39 -12.79 7.46
N TYR A 126 -19.45 -12.62 6.55
CA TYR A 126 -19.35 -13.41 5.35
C TYR A 126 -18.33 -14.52 5.57
N GLU A 127 -18.72 -15.73 5.27
CA GLU A 127 -17.88 -16.91 5.35
C GLU A 127 -17.20 -17.15 4.01
N PHE A 128 -15.94 -17.50 4.03
CA PHE A 128 -15.22 -17.92 2.83
C PHE A 128 -14.36 -19.13 3.14
N LYS A 129 -14.06 -19.88 2.08
CA LYS A 129 -13.30 -21.13 2.17
C LYS A 129 -12.05 -21.05 1.30
N ALA A 130 -10.99 -21.68 1.77
CA ALA A 130 -9.77 -21.84 1.00
C ALA A 130 -9.21 -23.24 1.24
N ASP A 131 -8.76 -23.90 0.18
CA ASP A 131 -8.12 -25.20 0.30
C ASP A 131 -6.71 -25.02 0.87
N CYS A 132 -6.42 -25.75 1.93
CA CYS A 132 -5.11 -25.70 2.59
C CYS A 132 -4.64 -27.10 2.99
N LYS A 133 -3.31 -27.27 3.08
CA LYS A 133 -2.70 -28.51 3.57
C LYS A 133 -2.13 -28.25 4.96
N LEU A 134 -2.97 -27.77 5.86
CA LEU A 134 -2.62 -27.53 7.25
C LEU A 134 -3.31 -28.55 8.15
N THR A 135 -2.77 -28.75 9.33
CA THR A 135 -3.39 -29.57 10.38
C THR A 135 -4.61 -28.84 10.91
N ASP A 136 -5.61 -29.60 11.35
CA ASP A 136 -6.82 -29.01 11.95
C ASP A 136 -6.45 -28.16 13.17
N GLY A 137 -7.07 -27.00 13.26
CA GLY A 137 -6.79 -26.03 14.31
C GLY A 137 -7.18 -24.61 13.93
N ILE A 138 -6.88 -23.68 14.81
CA ILE A 138 -7.17 -22.26 14.63
C ILE A 138 -5.88 -21.53 14.33
N TYR A 139 -5.93 -20.72 13.30
CA TYR A 139 -4.79 -19.98 12.80
C TYR A 139 -5.11 -18.49 12.66
N ARG A 140 -4.09 -17.68 12.85
CA ARG A 140 -4.17 -16.28 12.44
C ARG A 140 -3.88 -16.20 10.95
N ALA A 141 -4.82 -15.69 10.20
CA ALA A 141 -4.72 -15.52 8.76
C ALA A 141 -4.88 -14.07 8.35
N SER A 142 -4.45 -13.72 7.15
CA SER A 142 -4.72 -12.42 6.53
C SER A 142 -5.16 -12.62 5.09
N ALA A 143 -6.26 -12.01 4.69
CA ALA A 143 -6.75 -12.00 3.32
C ALA A 143 -6.42 -10.67 2.64
N VAL A 144 -6.14 -10.72 1.34
CA VAL A 144 -6.09 -9.54 0.49
C VAL A 144 -7.52 -9.25 0.05
N THR A 145 -8.10 -8.20 0.61
CA THR A 145 -9.50 -7.81 0.33
C THR A 145 -9.60 -6.82 -0.81
N GLU A 146 -8.56 -6.05 -1.05
CA GLU A 146 -8.51 -5.09 -2.13
C GLU A 146 -7.08 -5.00 -2.69
N SER A 147 -6.95 -4.87 -4.00
CA SER A 147 -5.67 -4.68 -4.69
C SER A 147 -5.84 -3.62 -5.76
N ILE A 148 -5.30 -2.44 -5.49
CA ILE A 148 -5.41 -1.27 -6.37
C ILE A 148 -4.05 -0.86 -6.92
N ARG A 149 -4.05 -0.26 -8.10
CA ARG A 149 -2.83 0.34 -8.66
C ARG A 149 -2.69 1.76 -8.14
N PRO A 150 -1.47 2.21 -7.80
CA PRO A 150 -1.25 3.58 -7.31
C PRO A 150 -1.81 4.66 -8.25
N VAL A 151 -1.78 4.44 -9.56
CA VAL A 151 -2.32 5.37 -10.56
C VAL A 151 -3.84 5.54 -10.43
N GLU A 152 -4.58 4.53 -10.00
CA GLU A 152 -6.04 4.58 -9.82
C GLU A 152 -6.45 5.48 -8.66
N LEU A 153 -5.57 5.70 -7.68
CA LEU A 153 -5.80 6.62 -6.56
C LEU A 153 -5.71 8.09 -6.98
N ILE A 154 -5.02 8.39 -8.09
CA ILE A 154 -4.79 9.76 -8.56
C ILE A 154 -5.85 10.15 -9.60
N LEU A 155 -6.39 9.18 -10.32
CA LEU A 155 -7.35 9.40 -11.41
C LEU A 155 -8.82 9.33 -10.98
N LYS A 156 -9.09 9.22 -9.67
CA LYS A 156 -10.44 9.09 -9.10
C LYS A 156 -11.03 10.44 -8.66
#